data_34ac8fdfc561f8cb841529e78e5c3583
#
_entry.id   34ac8fdfc561f8cb841529e78e5c3583
#
_cell.length_a   1.000
_cell.length_b   1.000
_cell.length_c   1.000
_cell.angle_alpha   90.00
_cell.angle_beta   90.00
_cell.angle_gamma   90.00
#
_symmetry.space_group_name_H-M   'P 1'
#
loop_
_entity.id
_entity.type
_entity.pdbx_description
1 polymer ?
#
loop_
_entity_poly.entity_id
_entity_poly.type
_entity_poly.pdbx_seq_one_letter_code
_entity_poly.pdbx_strand_id
1 'polypeptide(L)'
;GAHPDFDCLTLLFQRPGQGGLQVCPGKDRESQQWTSIEPREEVITCNIGDMLMRWSDDQLPSNFHRVRNPLLHEYQGPRYSLAFFCQANKDVEILGP
;
A
#
# COMPACT_ATOMS: atom_id res chain seq x y z
N GLY A 1 -0.86 -12.02 -3.39
CA GLY A 1 -0.24 -12.22 -2.10
C GLY A 1 0.29 -10.94 -1.49
N ALA A 2 0.79 -11.03 -0.26
CA ALA A 2 1.38 -9.89 0.42
C ALA A 2 2.66 -9.44 -0.29
N HIS A 3 2.81 -8.14 -0.51
CA HIS A 3 3.97 -7.58 -1.21
C HIS A 3 4.17 -6.11 -0.87
N PRO A 4 5.40 -5.60 -1.01
CA PRO A 4 5.64 -4.16 -1.08
C PRO A 4 5.53 -3.69 -2.53
N ASP A 5 5.47 -2.39 -2.74
CA ASP A 5 5.57 -1.79 -4.07
C ASP A 5 7.01 -1.37 -4.36
N PHE A 6 7.38 -1.31 -5.63
CA PHE A 6 8.73 -0.88 -6.05
C PHE A 6 8.88 0.63 -6.17
N ASP A 7 7.79 1.36 -6.26
CA ASP A 7 7.75 2.80 -6.53
C ASP A 7 8.19 3.65 -5.34
N CYS A 8 8.07 4.98 -5.50
CA CYS A 8 8.25 5.91 -4.40
C CYS A 8 7.01 5.93 -3.52
N LEU A 9 5.86 6.16 -4.13
CA LEU A 9 4.61 6.33 -3.41
C LEU A 9 3.48 5.80 -4.28
N THR A 10 2.56 5.05 -3.68
CA THR A 10 1.36 4.58 -4.34
C THR A 10 0.15 5.34 -3.82
N LEU A 11 -0.66 5.86 -4.73
CA LEU A 11 -1.94 6.48 -4.43
C LEU A 11 -3.04 5.50 -4.83
N LEU A 12 -3.81 5.02 -3.87
CA LEU A 12 -4.84 4.03 -4.10
C LEU A 12 -6.22 4.65 -3.92
N PHE A 13 -7.02 4.56 -4.98
CA PHE A 13 -8.41 5.00 -5.01
C PHE A 13 -9.29 3.77 -4.86
N GLN A 14 -10.14 3.77 -3.85
CA GLN A 14 -11.00 2.64 -3.52
C GLN A 14 -12.46 3.08 -3.47
N ARG A 15 -13.35 2.11 -3.50
CA ARG A 15 -14.80 2.34 -3.34
C ARG A 15 -15.24 2.01 -1.92
N PRO A 16 -16.05 2.87 -1.28
CA PRO A 16 -16.67 2.52 0.00
C PRO A 16 -17.44 1.21 -0.09
N GLY A 17 -17.39 0.42 0.97
CA GLY A 17 -18.04 -0.89 1.03
C GLY A 17 -17.27 -2.02 0.37
N GLN A 18 -16.19 -1.74 -0.35
CA GLN A 18 -15.36 -2.74 -0.99
C GLN A 18 -14.02 -2.89 -0.25
N GLY A 19 -14.09 -3.32 0.99
CA GLY A 19 -12.93 -3.48 1.86
C GLY A 19 -12.07 -4.70 1.51
N GLY A 20 -11.12 -5.00 2.36
CA GLY A 20 -10.23 -6.15 2.22
C GLY A 20 -8.75 -5.79 2.23
N LEU A 21 -8.41 -4.53 1.96
CA LEU A 21 -7.02 -4.09 2.03
C LEU A 21 -6.52 -4.16 3.48
N GLN A 22 -5.38 -4.78 3.66
CA GLN A 22 -4.67 -4.82 4.93
C GLN A 22 -3.23 -4.37 4.71
N VAL A 23 -2.71 -3.64 5.67
CA VAL A 23 -1.32 -3.18 5.65
C VAL A 23 -0.58 -3.71 6.85
N CYS A 24 0.71 -3.98 6.66
CA CYS A 24 1.64 -4.31 7.72
C CYS A 24 2.69 -3.19 7.74
N PRO A 25 2.54 -2.18 8.59
CA PRO A 25 3.50 -1.07 8.66
C PRO A 25 4.92 -1.57 8.93
N GLY A 26 5.90 -0.80 8.48
CA GLY A 26 7.31 -1.18 8.63
C GLY A 26 7.70 -1.48 10.08
N LYS A 27 7.13 -0.76 11.04
CA LYS A 27 7.36 -1.00 12.47
C LYS A 27 6.84 -2.35 12.95
N ASP A 28 5.85 -2.92 12.25
CA ASP A 28 5.21 -4.20 12.62
C ASP A 28 5.66 -5.35 11.72
N ARG A 29 6.67 -5.13 10.90
CA ARG A 29 7.12 -6.07 9.87
C ARG A 29 7.49 -7.44 10.42
N GLU A 30 8.22 -7.47 11.52
CA GLU A 30 8.68 -8.72 12.13
C GLU A 30 7.54 -9.47 12.82
N SER A 31 6.63 -8.75 13.46
CA SER A 31 5.49 -9.33 14.16
C SER A 31 4.35 -9.72 13.23
N GLN A 32 4.38 -9.28 11.96
CA GLN A 32 3.32 -9.55 10.97
C GLN A 32 1.94 -9.07 11.43
N GLN A 33 1.90 -7.90 12.06
CA GLN A 33 0.63 -7.30 12.50
C GLN A 33 -0.05 -6.60 11.32
N TRP A 34 -1.23 -7.07 10.95
CA TRP A 34 -1.99 -6.55 9.83
C TRP A 34 -3.11 -5.64 10.31
N THR A 35 -3.20 -4.46 9.70
CA THR A 35 -4.23 -3.48 9.99
C THR A 35 -5.14 -3.33 8.78
N SER A 36 -6.44 -3.45 8.98
CA SER A 36 -7.41 -3.24 7.91
C SER A 36 -7.58 -1.76 7.61
N ILE A 37 -7.66 -1.45 6.32
CA ILE A 37 -7.88 -0.08 5.84
C ILE A 37 -9.25 -0.05 5.17
N GLU A 38 -10.22 0.56 5.84
CA GLU A 38 -11.56 0.69 5.28
C GLU A 38 -11.62 1.81 4.25
N PRO A 39 -12.15 1.56 3.05
CA PRO A 39 -12.32 2.60 2.05
C PRO A 39 -13.32 3.64 2.52
N ARG A 40 -13.01 4.91 2.27
CA ARG A 40 -13.89 6.05 2.58
C ARG A 40 -14.01 6.97 1.37
N GLU A 41 -15.15 7.63 1.22
CA GLU A 41 -15.31 8.64 0.18
C GLU A 41 -14.33 9.79 0.41
N GLU A 42 -13.84 10.35 -0.70
CA GLU A 42 -12.93 11.50 -0.70
C GLU A 42 -11.61 11.26 0.02
N VAL A 43 -11.25 9.99 0.25
CA VAL A 43 -9.98 9.61 0.88
C VAL A 43 -9.14 8.81 -0.11
N ILE A 44 -7.90 9.21 -0.25
CA ILE A 44 -6.88 8.48 -1.01
C ILE A 44 -5.99 7.75 -0.02
N THR A 45 -5.86 6.44 -0.18
CA THR A 45 -4.95 5.65 0.65
C THR A 45 -3.56 5.66 0.01
N CYS A 46 -2.55 6.05 0.78
CA CYS A 46 -1.18 6.15 0.27
C CYS A 46 -0.27 5.18 1.00
N ASN A 47 0.66 4.58 0.26
CA ASN A 47 1.71 3.78 0.88
C ASN A 47 3.08 4.07 0.27
N ILE A 48 4.11 3.92 1.09
CA ILE A 48 5.50 4.10 0.71
C ILE A 48 5.99 2.82 0.04
N GLY A 49 6.68 2.97 -1.09
CA GLY A 49 7.31 1.87 -1.78
C GLY A 49 8.81 1.77 -1.49
N ASP A 50 9.43 0.74 -2.06
CA ASP A 50 10.85 0.43 -1.80
C ASP A 50 11.80 1.52 -2.28
N MET A 51 11.45 2.22 -3.36
CA MET A 51 12.29 3.26 -3.92
C MET A 51 12.41 4.45 -2.97
N LEU A 52 11.31 4.88 -2.38
CA LEU A 52 11.33 5.98 -1.40
C LEU A 52 12.00 5.53 -0.11
N MET A 53 11.81 4.30 0.31
CA MET A 53 12.52 3.74 1.46
C MET A 53 14.03 3.84 1.27
N ARG A 54 14.53 3.39 0.11
CA ARG A 54 15.97 3.48 -0.21
C ARG A 54 16.44 4.94 -0.28
N TRP A 55 15.65 5.79 -0.94
CA TRP A 55 16.02 7.19 -1.13
C TRP A 55 16.10 7.96 0.18
N SER A 56 15.30 7.57 1.16
CA SER A 56 15.32 8.17 2.50
C SER A 56 16.30 7.52 3.46
N ASP A 57 17.17 6.62 2.98
CA ASP A 57 18.09 5.85 3.81
C ASP A 57 17.36 5.08 4.92
N ASP A 58 16.30 4.39 4.54
CA ASP A 58 15.44 3.57 5.39
C ASP A 58 14.70 4.35 6.51
N GLN A 59 14.68 5.68 6.41
CA GLN A 59 13.90 6.49 7.36
C GLN A 59 12.40 6.35 7.13
N LEU A 60 12.00 6.07 5.89
CA LEU A 60 10.61 5.89 5.48
C LEU A 60 10.43 4.46 5.00
N PRO A 61 10.10 3.52 5.87
CA PRO A 61 10.02 2.11 5.47
C PRO A 61 8.84 1.85 4.53
N SER A 62 9.07 1.00 3.52
CA SER A 62 8.00 0.56 2.65
C SER A 62 7.04 -0.35 3.41
N ASN A 63 5.79 -0.35 2.95
CA ASN A 63 4.73 -1.09 3.62
C ASN A 63 4.38 -2.35 2.83
N PHE A 64 4.33 -3.48 3.53
CA PHE A 64 3.68 -4.68 2.99
C PHE A 64 2.17 -4.48 3.03
N HIS A 65 1.50 -4.92 1.99
CA HIS A 65 0.05 -4.87 1.93
C HIS A 65 -0.49 -6.11 1.20
N ARG A 66 -1.74 -6.40 1.46
CA ARG A 66 -2.45 -7.52 0.84
C ARG A 66 -3.94 -7.22 0.79
N VAL A 67 -4.66 -7.96 -0.04
CA VAL A 67 -6.12 -7.95 -0.05
C VAL A 67 -6.58 -9.31 0.41
N ARG A 68 -7.37 -9.36 1.48
CA ARG A 68 -7.94 -10.61 1.99
C ARG A 68 -9.27 -10.90 1.31
N ASN A 69 -9.63 -12.18 1.27
CA ASN A 69 -10.95 -12.59 0.82
C ASN A 69 -12.02 -12.11 1.81
N PRO A 70 -13.23 -11.74 1.33
CA PRO A 70 -14.30 -11.32 2.21
C PRO A 70 -14.81 -12.48 3.06
N LEU A 71 -15.25 -12.16 4.27
CA LEU A 71 -15.97 -13.09 5.12
C LEU A 71 -17.42 -13.22 4.64
N LEU A 72 -18.13 -14.28 5.08
CA LEU A 72 -19.47 -14.57 4.60
C LEU A 72 -20.48 -13.43 4.79
N HIS A 73 -20.33 -12.64 5.85
CA HIS A 73 -21.23 -11.52 6.15
C HIS A 73 -20.80 -10.21 5.47
N GLU A 74 -19.68 -10.21 4.77
CA GLU A 74 -19.16 -9.03 4.10
C GLU A 74 -19.59 -9.00 2.63
N TYR A 75 -19.35 -7.85 1.97
CA TYR A 75 -19.62 -7.69 0.55
C TYR A 75 -18.88 -8.75 -0.27
N GLN A 76 -19.62 -9.51 -1.09
CA GLN A 76 -19.09 -10.61 -1.91
C GLN A 76 -18.94 -10.26 -3.39
N GLY A 77 -19.36 -9.08 -3.79
CA GLY A 77 -19.34 -8.66 -5.19
C GLY A 77 -17.95 -8.24 -5.69
N PRO A 78 -17.88 -7.74 -6.92
CA PRO A 78 -16.62 -7.24 -7.49
C PRO A 78 -16.03 -6.12 -6.65
N ARG A 79 -14.69 -6.11 -6.53
CA ARG A 79 -13.95 -5.07 -5.83
C ARG A 79 -13.08 -4.31 -6.84
N TYR A 80 -13.31 -3.02 -6.95
CA TYR A 80 -12.59 -2.16 -7.88
C TYR A 80 -11.69 -1.21 -7.11
N SER A 81 -10.47 -1.05 -7.60
CA SER A 81 -9.55 -0.04 -7.12
C SER A 81 -8.72 0.49 -8.27
N LEU A 82 -8.22 1.70 -8.13
CA LEU A 82 -7.33 2.32 -9.08
C LEU A 82 -6.05 2.70 -8.35
N ALA A 83 -4.93 2.15 -8.79
CA ALA A 83 -3.62 2.46 -8.21
C ALA A 83 -2.86 3.39 -9.15
N PHE A 84 -2.34 4.47 -8.60
CA PHE A 84 -1.43 5.37 -9.30
C PHE A 84 -0.04 5.23 -8.67
N PHE A 85 0.93 4.80 -9.46
CA PHE A 85 2.30 4.57 -9.01
C PHE A 85 3.17 5.78 -9.33
N CYS A 86 3.67 6.44 -8.30
CA CYS A 86 4.60 7.58 -8.46
C CYS A 86 6.02 7.01 -8.58
N GLN A 87 6.58 7.12 -9.78
CA GLN A 87 7.91 6.60 -10.10
C GLN A 87 8.89 7.75 -10.29
N ALA A 88 10.18 7.49 -10.06
CA ALA A 88 11.23 8.39 -10.50
C ALA A 88 11.36 8.34 -12.03
N ASN A 89 11.93 9.38 -12.64
CA ASN A 89 12.26 9.32 -14.06
C ASN A 89 13.29 8.22 -14.31
N LYS A 90 13.28 7.68 -15.53
CA LYS A 90 14.13 6.53 -15.89
C LYS A 90 15.62 6.79 -15.77
N ASP A 91 16.02 8.05 -15.93
CA ASP A 91 17.43 8.48 -15.87
C ASP A 91 17.88 8.92 -14.48
N VAL A 92 16.99 8.82 -13.49
CA VAL A 92 17.32 9.19 -12.11
C VAL A 92 17.91 8.00 -11.37
N GLU A 93 19.07 8.22 -10.78
CA GLU A 93 19.70 7.24 -9.91
C GLU A 93 19.19 7.40 -8.48
N ILE A 94 18.69 6.33 -7.89
CA ILE A 94 18.16 6.36 -6.53
C ILE A 94 19.29 6.01 -5.56
N LEU A 95 19.86 7.06 -5.00
CA LEU A 95 20.90 6.96 -3.98
C LEU A 95 20.37 7.49 -2.66
N GLY A 96 20.85 6.95 -1.56
CA GLY A 96 20.56 7.48 -0.24
C GLY A 96 21.17 8.87 -0.04
N PRO A 97 20.77 9.58 1.00
CA PRO A 97 21.33 10.90 1.33
C PRO A 97 22.83 10.87 1.61
#